data_076e2a62cf1b8c74dab256a00089dc12
#
_entry.id   076e2a62cf1b8c74dab256a00089dc12
#
_cell.length_a   1.000
_cell.length_b   1.000
_cell.length_c   1.000
_cell.angle_alpha   90.00
_cell.angle_beta   90.00
_cell.angle_gamma   90.00
#
_symmetry.space_group_name_H-M   'P 1'
#
loop_
_entity.id
_entity.type
_entity.pdbx_description
1 polymer ?
#
loop_
_entity_poly.entity_id
_entity_poly.type
_entity_poly.pdbx_seq_one_letter_code
_entity_poly.pdbx_strand_id
1 'polypeptide(L)'
;SSEWKYMVLSPNVNPIGVMVYGELKMTADSYELEEKLILQHNIDDWILVSNIVLEQEFEVEDETNTKKGVLEVYGAAAYKFSPSFALGFEAKMKKVYADFGSESDAMNFFGPSFHYENEKWTTAITILSEIDSDLDLFENIYSRWVVGYSL
;
A
#
# COMPACT_ATOMS: atom_id res chain seq x y z
N SER A 1 -6.59 14.43 -9.70
CA SER A 1 -5.24 13.93 -9.40
C SER A 1 -4.47 13.62 -10.67
N SER A 2 -3.16 13.55 -10.58
CA SER A 2 -2.25 13.08 -11.61
C SER A 2 -1.35 12.00 -11.03
N GLU A 3 -1.27 10.86 -11.71
CA GLU A 3 -0.62 9.64 -11.24
C GLU A 3 0.45 9.19 -12.25
N TRP A 4 1.62 8.80 -11.77
CA TRP A 4 2.72 8.28 -12.57
C TRP A 4 3.23 6.96 -12.00
N LYS A 5 3.43 5.99 -12.89
CA LYS A 5 4.00 4.68 -12.56
C LYS A 5 5.16 4.39 -13.51
N TYR A 6 6.30 4.01 -12.94
CA TYR A 6 7.45 3.62 -13.74
C TYR A 6 8.06 2.32 -13.23
N MET A 7 8.05 1.30 -14.09
CA MET A 7 8.69 0.01 -13.84
C MET A 7 10.18 0.13 -14.15
N VAL A 8 11.00 0.16 -13.10
CA VAL A 8 12.47 0.23 -13.22
C VAL A 8 13.05 -1.13 -13.58
N LEU A 9 12.61 -2.19 -12.88
CA LEU A 9 13.00 -3.58 -13.13
C LEU A 9 11.74 -4.45 -13.11
N SER A 10 11.55 -5.23 -14.18
CA SER A 10 10.41 -6.17 -14.24
C SER A 10 10.71 -7.44 -13.44
N PRO A 11 9.79 -7.90 -12.57
CA PRO A 11 9.95 -9.14 -11.81
C PRO A 11 9.84 -10.39 -12.69
N ASN A 12 9.45 -10.24 -13.96
CA ASN A 12 9.35 -11.36 -14.91
C ASN A 12 10.69 -11.71 -15.55
N VAL A 13 11.67 -10.78 -15.53
CA VAL A 13 12.98 -10.95 -16.18
C VAL A 13 14.15 -10.71 -15.22
N ASN A 14 13.86 -10.16 -14.04
CA ASN A 14 14.86 -9.87 -13.01
C ASN A 14 14.48 -10.60 -11.71
N PRO A 15 15.44 -10.97 -10.88
CA PRO A 15 15.16 -11.59 -9.58
C PRO A 15 14.28 -10.72 -8.69
N ILE A 16 14.42 -9.39 -8.81
CA ILE A 16 13.64 -8.41 -8.05
C ILE A 16 13.02 -7.43 -9.03
N GLY A 17 11.70 -7.28 -8.96
CA GLY A 17 10.96 -6.20 -9.59
C GLY A 17 11.04 -4.93 -8.77
N VAL A 18 11.20 -3.80 -9.43
CA VAL A 18 11.24 -2.48 -8.79
C VAL A 18 10.34 -1.54 -9.56
N MET A 19 9.38 -0.92 -8.88
CA MET A 19 8.51 0.11 -9.44
C MET A 19 8.51 1.34 -8.54
N VAL A 20 8.56 2.51 -9.15
CA VAL A 20 8.33 3.79 -8.49
C VAL A 20 6.97 4.35 -8.92
N TYR A 21 6.31 4.99 -7.97
CA TYR A 21 5.00 5.58 -8.16
C TYR A 21 5.00 6.98 -7.55
N GLY A 22 4.30 7.90 -8.19
CA GLY A 22 4.03 9.23 -7.66
C GLY A 22 2.61 9.65 -8.00
N GLU A 23 1.93 10.28 -7.07
CA GLU A 23 0.60 10.87 -7.26
C GLU A 23 0.58 12.28 -6.68
N LEU A 24 0.02 13.22 -7.45
CA LEU A 24 -0.29 14.57 -6.99
C LEU A 24 -1.81 14.73 -7.02
N LYS A 25 -2.42 14.94 -5.86
CA LYS A 25 -3.82 15.33 -5.70
C LYS A 25 -3.89 16.82 -5.36
N MET A 26 -4.82 17.51 -5.97
CA MET A 26 -5.08 18.92 -5.72
C MET A 26 -6.58 19.11 -5.55
N THR A 27 -6.96 19.80 -4.48
CA THR A 27 -8.32 20.28 -4.22
C THR A 27 -8.32 21.80 -4.19
N ALA A 28 -9.44 22.44 -3.85
CA ALA A 28 -9.51 23.89 -3.68
C ALA A 28 -8.64 24.36 -2.49
N ASP A 29 -8.55 23.54 -1.44
CA ASP A 29 -8.01 23.93 -0.13
C ASP A 29 -6.81 23.08 0.30
N SER A 30 -6.41 22.07 -0.52
CA SER A 30 -5.28 21.20 -0.17
C SER A 30 -4.56 20.65 -1.40
N TYR A 31 -3.33 20.27 -1.20
CA TYR A 31 -2.59 19.41 -2.12
C TYR A 31 -1.88 18.29 -1.36
N GLU A 32 -1.85 17.11 -1.96
CA GLU A 32 -1.23 15.91 -1.42
C GLU A 32 -0.25 15.35 -2.45
N LEU A 33 0.95 15.06 -2.00
CA LEU A 33 1.97 14.36 -2.76
C LEU A 33 2.18 12.97 -2.14
N GLU A 34 1.99 11.93 -2.93
CA GLU A 34 2.26 10.55 -2.53
C GLU A 34 3.36 9.98 -3.39
N GLU A 35 4.35 9.35 -2.76
CA GLU A 35 5.47 8.66 -3.40
C GLU A 35 5.52 7.22 -2.88
N LYS A 36 5.69 6.24 -3.80
CA LYS A 36 5.84 4.82 -3.42
C LYS A 36 7.04 4.19 -4.10
N LEU A 37 7.75 3.40 -3.32
CA LEU A 37 8.71 2.41 -3.83
C LEU A 37 8.12 1.02 -3.62
N ILE A 38 7.96 0.26 -4.69
CA ILE A 38 7.39 -1.09 -4.68
C ILE A 38 8.47 -2.07 -5.10
N LEU A 39 8.72 -3.07 -4.28
CA LEU A 39 9.64 -4.17 -4.53
C LEU A 39 8.86 -5.46 -4.62
N GLN A 40 9.16 -6.30 -5.61
CA GLN A 40 8.55 -7.63 -5.76
C GLN A 40 9.63 -8.66 -6.04
N HIS A 41 9.53 -9.79 -5.37
CA HIS A 41 10.39 -10.96 -5.60
C HIS A 41 9.52 -12.21 -5.74
N ASN A 42 9.73 -12.94 -6.85
CA ASN A 42 9.04 -14.19 -7.12
C ASN A 42 10.01 -15.35 -6.90
N ILE A 43 9.66 -16.30 -6.02
CA ILE A 43 10.44 -17.50 -5.72
C ILE A 43 9.51 -18.71 -5.87
N ASP A 44 9.70 -19.48 -6.92
CA ASP A 44 8.80 -20.60 -7.27
C ASP A 44 7.34 -20.13 -7.33
N ASP A 45 6.49 -20.67 -6.46
CA ASP A 45 5.08 -20.30 -6.34
C ASP A 45 4.82 -19.14 -5.34
N TRP A 46 5.87 -18.61 -4.70
CA TRP A 46 5.73 -17.49 -3.78
C TRP A 46 5.90 -16.14 -4.46
N ILE A 47 5.04 -15.22 -4.09
CA ILE A 47 5.14 -13.79 -4.42
C ILE A 47 5.38 -13.03 -3.13
N LEU A 48 6.53 -12.36 -3.06
CA LEU A 48 6.88 -11.47 -1.94
C LEU A 48 6.82 -10.03 -2.44
N VAL A 49 6.12 -9.17 -1.71
CA VAL A 49 5.99 -7.75 -2.05
C VAL A 49 6.32 -6.90 -0.83
N SER A 50 7.02 -5.79 -1.05
CA SER A 50 7.23 -4.76 -0.03
C SER A 50 7.02 -3.39 -0.66
N ASN A 51 6.31 -2.51 0.04
CA ASN A 51 6.07 -1.13 -0.37
C ASN A 51 6.45 -0.18 0.75
N ILE A 52 7.10 0.92 0.37
CA ILE A 52 7.30 2.09 1.23
C ILE A 52 6.50 3.23 0.60
N VAL A 53 5.64 3.86 1.38
CA VAL A 53 4.80 4.99 0.96
C VAL A 53 5.13 6.19 1.82
N LEU A 54 5.39 7.31 1.17
CA LEU A 54 5.51 8.63 1.77
C LEU A 54 4.39 9.49 1.23
N GLU A 55 3.58 10.06 2.12
CA GLU A 55 2.51 10.98 1.77
C GLU A 55 2.74 12.29 2.50
N GLN A 56 2.58 13.39 1.80
CA GLN A 56 2.72 14.73 2.32
C GLN A 56 1.46 15.52 1.94
N GLU A 57 0.71 15.91 2.95
CA GLU A 57 -0.52 16.69 2.80
C GLU A 57 -0.29 18.11 3.32
N PHE A 58 -0.74 19.08 2.54
CA PHE A 58 -0.66 20.51 2.83
C PHE A 58 -2.07 21.09 2.69
N GLU A 59 -2.65 21.53 3.79
CA GLU A 59 -3.91 22.23 3.82
C GLU A 59 -3.65 23.74 3.85
N VAL A 60 -4.35 24.47 3.00
CA VAL A 60 -4.27 25.92 2.89
C VAL A 60 -5.60 26.49 3.36
N GLU A 61 -5.76 26.67 4.66
CA GLU A 61 -6.87 27.44 5.22
C GLU A 61 -6.44 28.88 5.49
N ASP A 62 -7.39 29.82 5.43
CA ASP A 62 -7.17 31.28 5.42
C ASP A 62 -6.28 31.86 6.55
N GLU A 63 -6.02 31.13 7.64
CA GLU A 63 -5.18 31.61 8.74
C GLU A 63 -4.15 30.59 9.29
N THR A 64 -4.27 29.29 8.94
CA THR A 64 -3.35 28.25 9.44
C THR A 64 -3.03 27.23 8.35
N ASN A 65 -1.77 27.20 7.93
CA ASN A 65 -1.29 26.14 7.05
C ASN A 65 -0.97 24.91 7.91
N THR A 66 -1.75 23.86 7.80
CA THR A 66 -1.42 22.57 8.43
C THR A 66 -0.65 21.69 7.47
N LYS A 67 0.30 20.95 8.00
CA LYS A 67 1.13 20.00 7.26
C LYS A 67 1.04 18.66 7.94
N LYS A 68 0.88 17.61 7.14
CA LYS A 68 0.81 16.26 7.65
C LYS A 68 1.66 15.35 6.77
N GLY A 69 2.50 14.56 7.40
CA GLY A 69 3.26 13.51 6.76
C GLY A 69 2.72 12.14 7.16
N VAL A 70 2.71 11.19 6.23
CA VAL A 70 2.39 9.80 6.51
C VAL A 70 3.50 8.92 5.96
N LEU A 71 4.00 8.02 6.80
CA LEU A 71 4.89 6.93 6.39
C LEU A 71 4.12 5.62 6.52
N GLU A 72 4.01 4.87 5.42
CA GLU A 72 3.47 3.52 5.46
C GLU A 72 4.50 2.53 4.91
N VAL A 73 4.64 1.40 5.60
CA VAL A 73 5.47 0.28 5.17
C VAL A 73 4.58 -0.95 5.08
N TYR A 74 4.57 -1.59 3.91
CA TYR A 74 3.83 -2.81 3.65
C TYR A 74 4.78 -3.96 3.38
N GLY A 75 4.39 -5.15 3.83
CA GLY A 75 4.98 -6.41 3.44
C GLY A 75 3.87 -7.42 3.15
N ALA A 76 4.02 -8.20 2.09
CA ALA A 76 3.08 -9.25 1.72
C ALA A 76 3.84 -10.50 1.27
N ALA A 77 3.27 -11.66 1.61
CA ALA A 77 3.71 -12.95 1.10
C ALA A 77 2.48 -13.74 0.66
N ALA A 78 2.41 -14.13 -0.61
CA ALA A 78 1.32 -14.92 -1.17
C ALA A 78 1.84 -16.16 -1.89
N TYR A 79 1.15 -17.27 -1.71
CA TYR A 79 1.44 -18.53 -2.38
C TYR A 79 0.42 -18.78 -3.50
N LYS A 80 0.91 -19.03 -4.71
CA LYS A 80 0.11 -19.44 -5.88
C LYS A 80 -0.19 -20.93 -5.80
N PHE A 81 -1.40 -21.30 -5.48
CA PHE A 81 -1.83 -22.70 -5.51
C PHE A 81 -2.43 -23.10 -6.86
N SER A 82 -2.62 -22.15 -7.76
CA SER A 82 -2.92 -22.37 -9.18
C SER A 82 -2.48 -21.17 -10.02
N PRO A 83 -2.45 -21.26 -11.35
CA PRO A 83 -2.14 -20.13 -12.22
C PRO A 83 -3.01 -18.89 -12.01
N SER A 84 -4.24 -19.08 -11.51
CA SER A 84 -5.23 -18.02 -11.35
C SER A 84 -5.46 -17.59 -9.90
N PHE A 85 -4.99 -18.35 -8.90
CA PHE A 85 -5.32 -18.08 -7.51
C PHE A 85 -4.09 -18.06 -6.62
N ALA A 86 -4.01 -17.05 -5.76
CA ALA A 86 -3.05 -17.00 -4.68
C ALA A 86 -3.73 -16.59 -3.36
N LEU A 87 -3.23 -17.14 -2.26
CA LEU A 87 -3.57 -16.74 -0.90
C LEU A 87 -2.31 -16.26 -0.19
N GLY A 88 -2.46 -15.24 0.64
CA GLY A 88 -1.35 -14.67 1.34
C GLY A 88 -1.74 -13.97 2.62
N PHE A 89 -0.75 -13.32 3.18
CA PHE A 89 -0.88 -12.42 4.32
C PHE A 89 -0.20 -11.11 3.99
N GLU A 90 -0.78 -10.03 4.51
CA GLU A 90 -0.23 -8.69 4.42
C GLU A 90 -0.02 -8.13 5.82
N ALA A 91 1.08 -7.40 6.00
CA ALA A 91 1.37 -6.58 7.16
C ALA A 91 1.54 -5.13 6.72
N LYS A 92 1.04 -4.21 7.53
CA LYS A 92 1.14 -2.76 7.28
C LYS A 92 1.50 -2.08 8.59
N MET A 93 2.48 -1.19 8.53
CA MET A 93 2.77 -0.20 9.56
C MET A 93 2.44 1.18 9.01
N LYS A 94 1.76 2.01 9.81
CA LYS A 94 1.44 3.40 9.47
C LYS A 94 1.88 4.32 10.60
N LYS A 95 2.61 5.38 10.28
CA LYS A 95 2.93 6.49 11.18
C LYS A 95 2.44 7.80 10.58
N VAL A 96 1.87 8.65 11.42
CA VAL A 96 1.40 9.98 11.04
C VAL A 96 2.23 11.02 11.76
N TYR A 97 2.68 12.04 11.03
CA TYR A 97 3.49 13.14 11.53
C TYR A 97 2.70 14.44 11.34
N ALA A 98 2.25 15.04 12.45
CA ALA A 98 1.68 16.39 12.40
C ALA A 98 2.84 17.40 12.24
N ASP A 99 2.65 18.41 11.40
CA ASP A 99 3.66 19.44 11.09
C ASP A 99 5.06 18.90 10.74
N PHE A 100 5.13 17.68 10.20
CA PHE A 100 6.35 16.91 9.89
C PHE A 100 7.31 16.72 11.07
N GLY A 101 6.91 17.05 12.30
CA GLY A 101 7.79 17.06 13.46
C GLY A 101 7.28 16.32 14.69
N SER A 102 5.96 16.22 14.90
CA SER A 102 5.39 15.46 16.00
C SER A 102 5.06 14.04 15.55
N GLU A 103 5.72 13.07 16.17
CA GLU A 103 5.56 11.66 15.89
C GLU A 103 4.30 11.13 16.60
N SER A 104 3.44 10.41 15.88
CA SER A 104 2.38 9.61 16.49
C SER A 104 2.86 8.18 16.73
N ASP A 105 2.12 7.44 17.55
CA ASP A 105 2.33 6.00 17.69
C ASP A 105 2.14 5.28 16.36
N ALA A 106 2.90 4.20 16.17
CA ALA A 106 2.76 3.39 14.97
C ALA A 106 1.50 2.52 15.08
N MET A 107 0.64 2.60 14.09
CA MET A 107 -0.47 1.66 13.90
C MET A 107 0.02 0.48 13.08
N ASN A 108 -0.16 -0.73 13.59
CA ASN A 108 0.25 -1.96 12.92
C ASN A 108 -0.98 -2.77 12.55
N PHE A 109 -0.99 -3.29 11.33
CA PHE A 109 -2.09 -4.07 10.79
C PHE A 109 -1.54 -5.38 10.24
N PHE A 110 -2.32 -6.45 10.35
CA PHE A 110 -2.01 -7.74 9.78
C PHE A 110 -3.28 -8.48 9.37
N GLY A 111 -3.21 -9.26 8.30
CA GLY A 111 -4.33 -10.09 7.92
C GLY A 111 -4.18 -10.80 6.58
N PRO A 112 -5.18 -11.61 6.21
CA PRO A 112 -5.17 -12.41 4.99
C PRO A 112 -5.40 -11.56 3.75
N SER A 113 -4.84 -12.03 2.64
CA SER A 113 -5.11 -11.52 1.29
C SER A 113 -5.43 -12.66 0.33
N PHE A 114 -6.33 -12.38 -0.60
CA PHE A 114 -6.74 -13.28 -1.67
C PHE A 114 -6.54 -12.59 -3.00
N HIS A 115 -5.95 -13.29 -3.97
CA HIS A 115 -5.70 -12.79 -5.31
C HIS A 115 -6.26 -13.75 -6.34
N TYR A 116 -6.96 -13.20 -7.31
CA TYR A 116 -7.43 -13.91 -8.50
C TYR A 116 -7.02 -13.16 -9.76
N GLU A 117 -6.48 -13.87 -10.72
CA GLU A 117 -6.07 -13.33 -12.01
C GLU A 117 -6.40 -14.33 -13.14
N ASN A 118 -6.94 -13.82 -14.23
CA ASN A 118 -7.06 -14.52 -15.49
C ASN A 118 -6.72 -13.57 -16.65
N GLU A 119 -6.92 -13.98 -17.90
CA GLU A 119 -6.59 -13.18 -19.09
C GLU A 119 -7.25 -11.79 -19.12
N LYS A 120 -8.38 -11.62 -18.46
CA LYS A 120 -9.20 -10.40 -18.52
C LYS A 120 -9.36 -9.71 -17.17
N TRP A 121 -9.40 -10.47 -16.10
CA TRP A 121 -9.76 -9.97 -14.77
C TRP A 121 -8.62 -10.16 -13.76
N THR A 122 -8.38 -9.13 -12.99
CA THR A 122 -7.53 -9.19 -11.80
C THR A 122 -8.35 -8.73 -10.61
N THR A 123 -8.32 -9.48 -9.53
CA THR A 123 -8.98 -9.09 -8.27
C THR A 123 -8.05 -9.38 -7.10
N ALA A 124 -7.98 -8.45 -6.16
CA ALA A 124 -7.31 -8.62 -4.89
C ALA A 124 -8.23 -8.17 -3.75
N ILE A 125 -8.38 -9.00 -2.75
CA ILE A 125 -9.14 -8.72 -1.53
C ILE A 125 -8.20 -8.88 -0.35
N THR A 126 -8.08 -7.85 0.47
CA THR A 126 -7.27 -7.86 1.69
C THR A 126 -8.13 -7.42 2.87
N ILE A 127 -8.02 -8.11 3.98
CA ILE A 127 -8.69 -7.77 5.24
C ILE A 127 -7.60 -7.71 6.32
N LEU A 128 -7.32 -6.52 6.82
CA LEU A 128 -6.32 -6.28 7.85
C LEU A 128 -7.01 -5.88 9.15
N SER A 129 -6.59 -6.46 10.26
CA SER A 129 -6.96 -6.03 11.60
C SER A 129 -5.80 -5.25 12.22
N GLU A 130 -6.10 -4.19 12.93
CA GLU A 130 -5.11 -3.51 13.74
C GLU A 130 -4.65 -4.44 14.86
N ILE A 131 -3.34 -4.44 15.10
CA ILE A 131 -2.71 -5.18 16.19
C ILE A 131 -2.26 -4.14 17.20
N ASP A 132 -3.04 -3.98 18.26
CA ASP A 132 -2.66 -3.16 19.40
C ASP A 132 -1.98 -4.01 20.50
N SER A 133 -1.31 -3.33 21.46
CA SER A 133 -0.64 -3.94 22.60
C SER A 133 -1.56 -4.81 23.46
N ASP A 134 -2.85 -4.54 23.46
CA ASP A 134 -3.85 -5.26 24.25
C ASP A 134 -4.52 -6.41 23.48
N LEU A 135 -4.11 -6.66 22.22
CA LEU A 135 -4.58 -7.77 21.35
C LEU A 135 -6.12 -7.86 21.18
N ASP A 136 -6.82 -6.75 21.30
CA ASP A 136 -8.21 -6.67 20.87
C ASP A 136 -8.29 -6.71 19.34
N LEU A 137 -8.13 -7.92 18.80
CA LEU A 137 -8.33 -8.22 17.39
C LEU A 137 -9.76 -7.84 17.03
N PHE A 138 -9.92 -7.05 15.97
CA PHE A 138 -11.20 -6.62 15.37
C PHE A 138 -11.78 -5.27 15.81
N GLU A 139 -11.12 -4.46 16.63
CA GLU A 139 -11.59 -3.09 16.88
C GLU A 139 -11.49 -2.20 15.64
N ASN A 140 -10.39 -2.32 14.87
CA ASN A 140 -10.20 -1.57 13.64
C ASN A 140 -9.91 -2.53 12.48
N ILE A 141 -10.88 -2.73 11.60
CA ILE A 141 -10.76 -3.55 10.41
C ILE A 141 -10.62 -2.64 9.19
N TYR A 142 -9.53 -2.82 8.45
CA TYR A 142 -9.31 -2.23 7.15
C TYR A 142 -9.54 -3.29 6.07
N SER A 143 -10.43 -3.02 5.12
CA SER A 143 -10.63 -3.88 3.96
C SER A 143 -10.32 -3.15 2.67
N ARG A 144 -9.61 -3.82 1.76
CA ARG A 144 -9.30 -3.32 0.43
C ARG A 144 -9.77 -4.33 -0.60
N TRP A 145 -10.49 -3.84 -1.60
CA TRP A 145 -10.86 -4.61 -2.77
C TRP A 145 -10.43 -3.87 -4.02
N VAL A 146 -9.60 -4.53 -4.83
CA VAL A 146 -9.11 -4.01 -6.10
C VAL A 146 -9.63 -4.91 -7.22
N VAL A 147 -10.18 -4.31 -8.26
CA VAL A 147 -10.64 -5.02 -9.47
C VAL A 147 -10.03 -4.34 -10.69
N GLY A 148 -9.38 -5.12 -11.53
CA GLY A 148 -8.85 -4.68 -12.82
C GLY A 148 -9.50 -5.46 -13.96
N TYR A 149 -9.67 -4.81 -15.11
CA TYR A 149 -10.12 -5.44 -16.34
C TYR A 149 -9.20 -5.02 -17.50
N SER A 150 -8.69 -5.99 -18.24
CA SER A 150 -7.89 -5.77 -19.45
C SER A 150 -8.77 -5.89 -20.69
N LEU A 151 -8.72 -4.87 -21.55
CA LEU A 151 -9.47 -4.80 -22.84
C LEU A 151 -8.76 -5.58 -23.92
#